data_87bfba346b74ae1cb78b4308213759cb
#
_entry.id   87bfba346b74ae1cb78b4308213759cb
#
_cell.length_a   1.000
_cell.length_b   1.000
_cell.length_c   1.000
_cell.angle_alpha   90.00
_cell.angle_beta   90.00
_cell.angle_gamma   90.00
#
_symmetry.space_group_name_H-M   'P 1'
#
loop_
_entity.id
_entity.type
_entity.pdbx_description
1 polymer ?
#
loop_
_entity_poly.entity_id
_entity_poly.type
_entity_poly.pdbx_seq_one_letter_code
_entity_poly.pdbx_strand_id
1 'polypeptide(L)'
;TLAATAPRIPRRVFQTARSAADVDADLARRLEATNPGFERVFFDDDAAWEYMASAYAGTRILDAYEAAPRVVMRADLFRLAVVAREGGFYFDVDVYAKRSLEPLVAHAAVLPMEWWLSDDAFVERHHRSVLDAREHWQVGNYAFGARPDHPLLIDALDEAANRTLAAAGAPGDADVLRTTGPYMLSEVYHAGRRAGRYADVVLLRGDTEPRMGRATRGGADWHKF
;
A
#
# COMPACT_ATOMS: atom_id res chain seq x y z
N THR A 1 34.23 14.55 2.22
CA THR A 1 33.15 13.76 1.61
C THR A 1 31.92 13.97 2.47
N LEU A 2 31.01 14.83 2.01
CA LEU A 2 29.69 14.97 2.61
C LEU A 2 29.02 13.61 2.53
N ALA A 3 28.67 13.02 3.66
CA ALA A 3 27.84 11.84 3.70
C ALA A 3 26.53 12.17 2.95
N ALA A 4 26.22 11.41 1.90
CA ALA A 4 24.93 11.52 1.23
C ALA A 4 23.85 11.36 2.32
N THR A 5 23.01 12.37 2.46
CA THR A 5 21.88 12.29 3.38
C THR A 5 21.04 11.10 2.96
N ALA A 6 20.79 10.18 3.90
CA ALA A 6 19.97 9.01 3.64
C ALA A 6 18.61 9.43 3.04
N PRO A 7 18.06 8.66 2.10
CA PRO A 7 16.74 8.95 1.53
C PRO A 7 15.72 9.09 2.65
N ARG A 8 14.87 10.11 2.57
CA ARG A 8 13.84 10.37 3.57
C ARG A 8 12.48 10.28 2.94
N ILE A 9 11.53 9.67 3.65
CA ILE A 9 10.13 9.69 3.26
C ILE A 9 9.59 11.11 3.49
N PRO A 10 9.01 11.77 2.48
CA PRO A 10 8.38 13.08 2.64
C PRO A 10 7.26 13.07 3.69
N ARG A 11 7.08 14.19 4.39
CA ARG A 11 6.02 14.35 5.39
C ARG A 11 4.68 14.65 4.73
N ARG A 12 4.19 13.70 3.94
CA ARG A 12 2.89 13.72 3.28
C ARG A 12 2.15 12.43 3.56
N VAL A 13 0.83 12.52 3.75
CA VAL A 13 -0.05 11.36 3.86
C VAL A 13 -1.12 11.48 2.81
N PHE A 14 -1.12 10.55 1.87
CA PHE A 14 -2.11 10.44 0.81
C PHE A 14 -3.24 9.52 1.24
N GLN A 15 -4.45 9.91 0.93
CA GLN A 15 -5.66 9.12 1.11
C GLN A 15 -6.53 9.23 -0.13
N THR A 16 -7.26 8.17 -0.48
CA THR A 16 -8.27 8.21 -1.53
C THR A 16 -9.56 7.54 -1.10
N ALA A 17 -10.68 8.10 -1.53
CA ALA A 17 -12.01 7.51 -1.44
C ALA A 17 -12.85 8.06 -2.58
N ARG A 18 -14.04 7.46 -2.84
CA ARG A 18 -14.94 7.92 -3.89
C ARG A 18 -15.27 9.40 -3.77
N SER A 19 -15.46 9.89 -2.53
CA SER A 19 -15.73 11.29 -2.25
C SER A 19 -15.31 11.67 -0.83
N ALA A 20 -15.22 12.95 -0.54
CA ALA A 20 -14.95 13.46 0.81
C ALA A 20 -16.01 13.03 1.85
N ALA A 21 -17.23 12.72 1.42
CA ALA A 21 -18.29 12.23 2.30
C ALA A 21 -18.05 10.80 2.80
N ASP A 22 -17.19 10.03 2.14
CA ASP A 22 -16.83 8.68 2.53
C ASP A 22 -15.68 8.64 3.55
N VAL A 23 -15.11 9.80 3.89
CA VAL A 23 -14.02 9.93 4.87
C VAL A 23 -14.59 10.08 6.27
N ASP A 24 -14.17 9.21 7.19
CA ASP A 24 -14.48 9.42 8.60
C ASP A 24 -13.70 10.62 9.15
N ALA A 25 -14.44 11.69 9.47
CA ALA A 25 -13.84 12.95 9.93
C ALA A 25 -13.10 12.80 11.27
N ASP A 26 -13.47 11.84 12.13
CA ASP A 26 -12.78 11.58 13.39
C ASP A 26 -11.44 10.89 13.14
N LEU A 27 -11.40 9.94 12.22
CA LEU A 27 -10.14 9.29 11.84
C LEU A 27 -9.19 10.26 11.14
N ALA A 28 -9.71 11.12 10.25
CA ALA A 28 -8.92 12.16 9.60
C ALA A 28 -8.30 13.13 10.63
N ARG A 29 -9.11 13.64 11.58
CA ARG A 29 -8.61 14.51 12.64
C ARG A 29 -7.56 13.82 13.53
N ARG A 30 -7.75 12.53 13.84
CA ARG A 30 -6.76 11.77 14.62
C ARG A 30 -5.45 11.62 13.88
N LEU A 31 -5.48 11.34 12.58
CA LEU A 31 -4.28 11.23 11.75
C LEU A 31 -3.50 12.55 11.76
N GLU A 32 -4.19 13.68 11.54
CA GLU A 32 -3.60 15.02 11.56
C GLU A 32 -3.07 15.40 12.95
N ALA A 33 -3.84 15.16 14.00
CA ALA A 33 -3.44 15.48 15.38
C ALA A 33 -2.22 14.66 15.84
N THR A 34 -2.10 13.41 15.37
CA THR A 34 -0.96 12.53 15.68
C THR A 34 0.29 12.93 14.86
N ASN A 35 0.09 13.61 13.73
CA ASN A 35 1.15 13.97 12.79
C ASN A 35 1.09 15.46 12.38
N PRO A 36 1.23 16.42 13.32
CA PRO A 36 1.00 17.85 13.06
C PRO A 36 1.98 18.47 12.05
N GLY A 37 3.09 17.79 11.75
CA GLY A 37 4.07 18.24 10.76
C GLY A 37 3.89 17.61 9.38
N PHE A 38 2.80 16.88 9.15
CA PHE A 38 2.53 16.20 7.89
C PHE A 38 1.41 16.88 7.12
N GLU A 39 1.58 16.99 5.82
CA GLU A 39 0.53 17.41 4.90
C GLU A 39 -0.38 16.21 4.59
N ARG A 40 -1.66 16.31 4.91
CA ARG A 40 -2.66 15.34 4.48
C ARG A 40 -3.22 15.75 3.12
N VAL A 41 -3.08 14.90 2.12
CA VAL A 41 -3.56 15.11 0.75
C VAL A 41 -4.63 14.08 0.44
N PHE A 42 -5.84 14.54 0.21
CA PHE A 42 -6.98 13.68 -0.12
C PHE A 42 -7.30 13.78 -1.61
N PHE A 43 -7.57 12.64 -2.21
CA PHE A 43 -8.01 12.51 -3.60
C PHE A 43 -9.37 11.81 -3.62
N ASP A 44 -10.38 12.45 -4.20
CA ASP A 44 -11.57 11.72 -4.66
C ASP A 44 -11.30 11.02 -6.00
N ASP A 45 -12.31 10.32 -6.52
CA ASP A 45 -12.14 9.57 -7.77
C ASP A 45 -11.74 10.47 -8.95
N ASP A 46 -12.27 11.68 -9.04
CA ASP A 46 -11.97 12.63 -10.11
C ASP A 46 -10.54 13.17 -9.98
N ALA A 47 -10.15 13.61 -8.80
CA ALA A 47 -8.79 14.10 -8.53
C ALA A 47 -7.74 13.00 -8.70
N ALA A 48 -8.05 11.75 -8.32
CA ALA A 48 -7.18 10.62 -8.55
C ALA A 48 -7.01 10.33 -10.04
N TRP A 49 -8.09 10.41 -10.82
CA TRP A 49 -8.02 10.26 -12.28
C TRP A 49 -7.19 11.39 -12.93
N GLU A 50 -7.43 12.65 -12.56
CA GLU A 50 -6.67 13.79 -13.06
C GLU A 50 -5.17 13.66 -12.76
N TYR A 51 -4.83 13.23 -11.54
CA TYR A 51 -3.45 12.95 -11.16
C TYR A 51 -2.84 11.87 -12.05
N MET A 52 -3.52 10.73 -12.21
CA MET A 52 -3.02 9.62 -13.03
C MET A 52 -2.86 10.03 -14.50
N ALA A 53 -3.85 10.72 -15.07
CA ALA A 53 -3.81 11.21 -16.44
C ALA A 53 -2.65 12.22 -16.68
N SER A 54 -2.33 13.04 -15.68
CA SER A 54 -1.21 13.97 -15.78
C SER A 54 0.14 13.31 -15.53
N ALA A 55 0.27 12.56 -14.44
CA ALA A 55 1.53 12.03 -13.96
C ALA A 55 2.05 10.84 -14.76
N TYR A 56 1.13 10.06 -15.36
CA TYR A 56 1.41 8.81 -16.07
C TYR A 56 0.93 8.83 -17.54
N ALA A 57 0.77 10.03 -18.13
CA ALA A 57 0.38 10.18 -19.52
C ALA A 57 1.26 9.36 -20.48
N GLY A 58 0.62 8.57 -21.35
CA GLY A 58 1.31 7.76 -22.36
C GLY A 58 2.10 6.56 -21.80
N THR A 59 1.80 6.15 -20.59
CA THR A 59 2.43 4.98 -19.96
C THR A 59 1.44 3.84 -19.79
N ARG A 60 1.95 2.60 -19.71
CA ARG A 60 1.16 1.39 -19.39
C ARG A 60 0.45 1.46 -18.03
N ILE A 61 0.95 2.29 -17.12
CA ILE A 61 0.33 2.48 -15.80
C ILE A 61 -1.01 3.19 -15.96
N LEU A 62 -1.07 4.24 -16.79
CA LEU A 62 -2.34 4.90 -17.10
C LEU A 62 -3.29 3.95 -17.84
N ASP A 63 -2.79 3.23 -18.85
CA ASP A 63 -3.60 2.25 -19.58
C ASP A 63 -4.22 1.21 -18.63
N ALA A 64 -3.45 0.71 -17.65
CA ALA A 64 -3.94 -0.23 -16.65
C ALA A 64 -4.96 0.40 -15.69
N TYR A 65 -4.74 1.65 -15.29
CA TYR A 65 -5.66 2.37 -14.41
C TYR A 65 -7.03 2.58 -15.09
N GLU A 66 -7.02 2.96 -16.36
CA GLU A 66 -8.25 3.12 -17.17
C GLU A 66 -8.95 1.79 -17.45
N ALA A 67 -8.16 0.74 -17.75
CA ALA A 67 -8.68 -0.60 -18.02
C ALA A 67 -9.17 -1.34 -16.77
N ALA A 68 -8.80 -0.88 -15.57
CA ALA A 68 -9.14 -1.57 -14.32
C ALA A 68 -10.66 -1.67 -14.14
N PRO A 69 -11.24 -2.91 -14.13
CA PRO A 69 -12.69 -3.11 -14.18
C PRO A 69 -13.39 -2.82 -12.85
N ARG A 70 -12.65 -2.67 -11.75
CA ARG A 70 -13.21 -2.40 -10.43
C ARG A 70 -12.56 -1.18 -9.80
N VAL A 71 -13.35 -0.36 -9.12
CA VAL A 71 -12.91 0.86 -8.43
C VAL A 71 -11.78 0.57 -7.41
N VAL A 72 -11.88 -0.54 -6.67
CA VAL A 72 -10.84 -0.95 -5.72
C VAL A 72 -9.48 -1.20 -6.40
N MET A 73 -9.46 -1.73 -7.63
CA MET A 73 -8.22 -1.91 -8.39
C MET A 73 -7.61 -0.58 -8.83
N ARG A 74 -8.46 0.40 -9.18
CA ARG A 74 -7.99 1.78 -9.43
C ARG A 74 -7.39 2.41 -8.19
N ALA A 75 -8.04 2.25 -7.04
CA ALA A 75 -7.50 2.72 -5.77
C ALA A 75 -6.15 2.05 -5.43
N ASP A 76 -6.01 0.74 -5.69
CA ASP A 76 -4.75 0.01 -5.49
C ASP A 76 -3.63 0.50 -6.41
N LEU A 77 -3.93 0.72 -7.69
CA LEU A 77 -2.96 1.31 -8.64
C LEU A 77 -2.59 2.74 -8.23
N PHE A 78 -3.58 3.57 -7.87
CA PHE A 78 -3.37 4.95 -7.46
C PHE A 78 -2.45 5.06 -6.23
N ARG A 79 -2.71 4.26 -5.16
CA ARG A 79 -1.90 4.33 -3.93
C ARG A 79 -0.43 4.00 -4.17
N LEU A 80 -0.17 3.01 -5.04
CA LEU A 80 1.20 2.68 -5.44
C LEU A 80 1.81 3.80 -6.29
N ALA A 81 1.06 4.32 -7.26
CA ALA A 81 1.51 5.34 -8.20
C ALA A 81 1.88 6.66 -7.49
N VAL A 82 1.00 7.15 -6.62
CA VAL A 82 1.25 8.42 -5.93
C VAL A 82 2.47 8.34 -5.01
N VAL A 83 2.62 7.26 -4.25
CA VAL A 83 3.78 7.10 -3.36
C VAL A 83 5.05 6.77 -4.13
N ALA A 84 4.98 6.00 -5.22
CA ALA A 84 6.15 5.74 -6.07
C ALA A 84 6.73 7.03 -6.63
N ARG A 85 5.89 7.96 -7.06
CA ARG A 85 6.32 9.22 -7.70
C ARG A 85 6.66 10.32 -6.71
N GLU A 86 5.76 10.59 -5.76
CA GLU A 86 5.87 11.74 -4.84
C GLU A 86 6.66 11.40 -3.58
N GLY A 87 6.75 10.13 -3.24
CA GLY A 87 7.12 9.70 -1.90
C GLY A 87 6.08 10.11 -0.87
N GLY A 88 6.29 9.74 0.39
CA GLY A 88 5.34 9.98 1.47
C GLY A 88 4.70 8.70 1.97
N PHE A 89 3.59 8.85 2.65
CA PHE A 89 2.80 7.74 3.19
C PHE A 89 1.46 7.67 2.48
N TYR A 90 0.93 6.47 2.34
CA TYR A 90 -0.46 6.24 1.97
C TYR A 90 -1.18 5.59 3.14
N PHE A 91 -2.43 5.97 3.39
CA PHE A 91 -3.33 5.38 4.38
C PHE A 91 -4.72 5.25 3.78
N ASP A 92 -5.36 4.09 3.90
CA ASP A 92 -6.78 3.99 3.62
C ASP A 92 -7.57 4.90 4.58
N VAL A 93 -8.72 5.39 4.15
CA VAL A 93 -9.52 6.38 4.91
C VAL A 93 -10.10 5.85 6.22
N ASP A 94 -10.12 4.53 6.38
CA ASP A 94 -10.52 3.83 7.60
C ASP A 94 -9.34 3.41 8.49
N VAL A 95 -8.12 3.90 8.15
CA VAL A 95 -6.87 3.63 8.87
C VAL A 95 -6.31 4.93 9.44
N TYR A 96 -5.80 4.87 10.67
CA TYR A 96 -5.10 6.00 11.29
C TYR A 96 -3.84 5.55 12.04
N ALA A 97 -2.84 6.43 12.10
CA ALA A 97 -1.65 6.20 12.87
C ALA A 97 -1.91 6.50 14.37
N LYS A 98 -1.70 5.54 15.25
CA LYS A 98 -1.81 5.75 16.72
C LYS A 98 -0.64 6.52 17.30
N ARG A 99 0.47 6.55 16.60
CA ARG A 99 1.70 7.25 16.99
C ARG A 99 2.19 8.09 15.83
N SER A 100 3.05 9.06 16.13
CA SER A 100 3.65 9.88 15.08
C SER A 100 4.43 9.03 14.06
N LEU A 101 4.27 9.39 12.79
CA LEU A 101 5.04 8.84 11.68
C LEU A 101 6.47 9.44 11.61
N GLU A 102 6.76 10.44 12.43
CA GLU A 102 8.05 11.15 12.41
C GLU A 102 9.28 10.23 12.51
N PRO A 103 9.30 9.19 13.36
CA PRO A 103 10.42 8.26 13.38
C PRO A 103 10.62 7.48 12.07
N LEU A 104 9.56 7.36 11.26
CA LEU A 104 9.58 6.59 10.02
C LEU A 104 10.15 7.37 8.84
N VAL A 105 10.19 8.71 8.89
CA VAL A 105 10.70 9.53 7.76
C VAL A 105 12.18 9.32 7.47
N ALA A 106 12.95 8.77 8.42
CA ALA A 106 14.35 8.46 8.23
C ALA A 106 14.60 7.22 7.35
N HIS A 107 13.58 6.40 7.13
CA HIS A 107 13.69 5.17 6.34
C HIS A 107 13.51 5.42 4.84
N ALA A 108 13.96 4.46 4.01
CA ALA A 108 13.77 4.50 2.58
C ALA A 108 12.36 4.03 2.18
N ALA A 109 11.88 2.99 2.83
CA ALA A 109 10.50 2.50 2.72
C ALA A 109 10.08 1.75 3.98
N VAL A 110 8.79 1.79 4.27
CA VAL A 110 8.16 1.09 5.39
C VAL A 110 6.89 0.39 4.91
N LEU A 111 6.71 -0.86 5.31
CA LEU A 111 5.52 -1.67 5.00
C LEU A 111 4.98 -2.30 6.27
N PRO A 112 3.65 -2.40 6.46
CA PRO A 112 3.09 -3.15 7.54
C PRO A 112 3.21 -4.65 7.24
N MET A 113 3.57 -5.41 8.24
CA MET A 113 3.49 -6.85 8.21
C MET A 113 2.11 -7.28 8.70
N GLU A 114 1.38 -7.98 7.86
CA GLU A 114 0.13 -8.64 8.25
C GLU A 114 0.40 -10.10 8.61
N TRP A 115 -0.12 -10.52 9.77
CA TRP A 115 -0.14 -11.94 10.16
C TRP A 115 -1.44 -12.57 9.68
N TRP A 116 -1.33 -13.63 8.89
CA TRP A 116 -2.50 -14.27 8.32
C TRP A 116 -2.66 -15.73 8.70
N LEU A 117 -1.74 -16.34 9.42
CA LEU A 117 -1.51 -17.74 9.17
C LEU A 117 -1.45 -18.60 10.42
N SER A 118 -2.54 -18.60 11.20
CA SER A 118 -2.85 -19.70 12.12
C SER A 118 -3.76 -20.77 11.48
N ASP A 119 -4.24 -20.56 10.25
CA ASP A 119 -5.13 -21.50 9.57
C ASP A 119 -4.46 -22.02 8.28
N ASP A 120 -3.85 -23.19 8.38
CA ASP A 120 -3.21 -23.90 7.27
C ASP A 120 -4.17 -24.10 6.08
N ALA A 121 -5.46 -24.26 6.32
CA ALA A 121 -6.46 -24.45 5.28
C ALA A 121 -6.70 -23.16 4.47
N PHE A 122 -6.57 -21.99 5.08
CA PHE A 122 -6.67 -20.72 4.39
C PHE A 122 -5.42 -20.45 3.53
N VAL A 123 -4.24 -20.71 4.11
CA VAL A 123 -2.94 -20.67 3.41
C VAL A 123 -2.96 -21.59 2.22
N GLU A 124 -3.40 -22.82 2.41
CA GLU A 124 -3.44 -23.85 1.38
C GLU A 124 -4.34 -23.46 0.20
N ARG A 125 -5.46 -22.83 0.49
CA ARG A 125 -6.48 -22.46 -0.51
C ARG A 125 -6.14 -21.20 -1.28
N HIS A 126 -5.46 -20.24 -0.66
CA HIS A 126 -5.26 -18.89 -1.20
C HIS A 126 -3.80 -18.53 -1.48
N HIS A 127 -2.82 -19.19 -0.87
CA HIS A 127 -1.43 -18.77 -0.89
C HIS A 127 -0.42 -19.79 -1.43
N ARG A 128 -0.81 -21.05 -1.68
CA ARG A 128 0.14 -22.08 -2.13
C ARG A 128 0.88 -21.75 -3.43
N SER A 129 0.35 -20.89 -4.25
CA SER A 129 1.02 -20.45 -5.49
C SER A 129 1.91 -19.22 -5.31
N VAL A 130 1.83 -18.55 -4.16
CA VAL A 130 2.30 -17.17 -3.96
C VAL A 130 3.42 -17.09 -2.94
N LEU A 131 3.28 -17.80 -1.84
CA LEU A 131 4.26 -17.74 -0.76
C LEU A 131 4.95 -19.10 -0.65
N ASP A 132 6.28 -19.10 -0.62
CA ASP A 132 7.04 -20.27 -0.17
C ASP A 132 6.48 -20.69 1.19
N ALA A 133 6.31 -21.99 1.42
CA ALA A 133 5.79 -22.56 2.68
C ALA A 133 6.52 -22.11 3.95
N ARG A 134 7.61 -21.35 3.82
CA ARG A 134 8.39 -20.74 4.90
C ARG A 134 8.01 -19.28 5.20
N GLU A 135 7.23 -18.64 4.31
CA GLU A 135 6.84 -17.24 4.45
C GLU A 135 5.35 -17.16 4.79
N HIS A 136 5.04 -17.38 6.06
CA HIS A 136 3.67 -17.38 6.58
C HIS A 136 3.11 -15.97 6.86
N TRP A 137 3.53 -14.95 6.12
CA TRP A 137 3.09 -13.58 6.33
C TRP A 137 3.06 -12.80 5.02
N GLN A 138 2.21 -11.81 4.99
CA GLN A 138 2.10 -10.86 3.89
C GLN A 138 2.40 -9.44 4.36
N VAL A 139 2.63 -8.54 3.42
CA VAL A 139 2.62 -7.10 3.65
C VAL A 139 1.24 -6.55 3.32
N GLY A 140 0.77 -5.61 4.14
CA GLY A 140 -0.47 -4.91 3.87
C GLY A 140 -0.25 -3.76 2.86
N ASN A 141 -1.29 -3.46 2.08
CA ASN A 141 -1.31 -2.33 1.15
C ASN A 141 -2.23 -1.19 1.59
N TYR A 142 -2.83 -1.30 2.79
CA TYR A 142 -3.74 -0.30 3.36
C TYR A 142 -3.03 0.90 3.99
N ALA A 143 -1.73 0.76 4.28
CA ALA A 143 -0.89 1.85 4.75
C ALA A 143 0.58 1.49 4.56
N PHE A 144 1.36 2.35 3.97
CA PHE A 144 2.79 2.18 3.74
C PHE A 144 3.43 3.54 3.45
N GLY A 145 4.76 3.59 3.43
CA GLY A 145 5.46 4.80 3.04
C GLY A 145 6.75 4.49 2.32
N ALA A 146 7.18 5.40 1.45
CA ALA A 146 8.46 5.31 0.78
C ALA A 146 8.99 6.68 0.36
N ARG A 147 10.30 6.77 0.15
CA ARG A 147 10.88 7.87 -0.61
C ARG A 147 10.42 7.82 -2.07
N PRO A 148 10.48 8.96 -2.80
CA PRO A 148 10.24 8.92 -4.25
C PRO A 148 11.15 7.90 -4.94
N ASP A 149 10.64 7.32 -6.01
CA ASP A 149 11.35 6.37 -6.88
C ASP A 149 11.95 5.16 -6.12
N HIS A 150 11.28 4.72 -5.05
CA HIS A 150 11.74 3.51 -4.33
C HIS A 150 11.51 2.27 -5.20
N PRO A 151 12.54 1.42 -5.43
CA PRO A 151 12.47 0.31 -6.38
C PRO A 151 11.32 -0.66 -6.11
N LEU A 152 10.99 -0.92 -4.83
CA LEU A 152 9.87 -1.80 -4.50
C LEU A 152 8.54 -1.27 -5.02
N LEU A 153 8.28 0.04 -4.90
CA LEU A 153 7.00 0.61 -5.33
C LEU A 153 6.92 0.71 -6.85
N ILE A 154 8.03 0.97 -7.52
CA ILE A 154 8.11 0.94 -8.98
C ILE A 154 7.80 -0.47 -9.48
N ASP A 155 8.48 -1.49 -8.94
CA ASP A 155 8.26 -2.87 -9.35
C ASP A 155 6.84 -3.35 -9.04
N ALA A 156 6.28 -2.97 -7.88
CA ALA A 156 4.90 -3.31 -7.51
C ALA A 156 3.87 -2.63 -8.43
N LEU A 157 4.10 -1.36 -8.79
CA LEU A 157 3.23 -0.63 -9.71
C LEU A 157 3.27 -1.22 -11.12
N ASP A 158 4.46 -1.55 -11.61
CA ASP A 158 4.63 -2.20 -12.92
C ASP A 158 3.96 -3.58 -12.95
N GLU A 159 4.11 -4.38 -11.89
CA GLU A 159 3.48 -5.70 -11.79
C GLU A 159 1.96 -5.60 -11.70
N ALA A 160 1.43 -4.66 -10.91
CA ALA A 160 -0.01 -4.38 -10.84
C ALA A 160 -0.57 -4.00 -12.22
N ALA A 161 0.12 -3.12 -12.94
CA ALA A 161 -0.26 -2.72 -14.28
C ALA A 161 -0.23 -3.90 -15.26
N ASN A 162 0.83 -4.72 -15.23
CA ASN A 162 0.96 -5.91 -16.06
C ASN A 162 -0.19 -6.89 -15.84
N ARG A 163 -0.50 -7.19 -14.58
CA ARG A 163 -1.59 -8.13 -14.22
C ARG A 163 -2.95 -7.58 -14.61
N THR A 164 -3.17 -6.28 -14.41
CA THR A 164 -4.45 -5.64 -14.79
C THR A 164 -4.68 -5.72 -16.29
N LEU A 165 -3.67 -5.40 -17.10
CA LEU A 165 -3.77 -5.46 -18.56
C LEU A 165 -3.86 -6.88 -19.11
N ALA A 166 -3.31 -7.87 -18.42
CA ALA A 166 -3.39 -9.28 -18.78
C ALA A 166 -4.69 -9.95 -18.33
N ALA A 167 -5.45 -9.35 -17.40
CA ALA A 167 -6.65 -9.95 -16.85
C ALA A 167 -7.77 -10.01 -17.90
N ALA A 168 -8.39 -11.17 -18.03
CA ALA A 168 -9.55 -11.38 -18.90
C ALA A 168 -10.83 -11.49 -18.05
N GLY A 169 -11.84 -10.70 -18.38
CA GLY A 169 -13.16 -10.79 -17.74
C GLY A 169 -13.28 -9.94 -16.44
N ALA A 170 -14.39 -10.17 -15.73
CA ALA A 170 -14.68 -9.46 -14.48
C ALA A 170 -14.05 -10.20 -13.28
N PRO A 171 -13.08 -9.59 -12.58
CA PRO A 171 -12.39 -10.25 -11.48
C PRO A 171 -13.27 -10.37 -10.24
N GLY A 172 -13.22 -11.52 -9.57
CA GLY A 172 -13.72 -11.72 -8.21
C GLY A 172 -12.80 -11.06 -7.15
N ASP A 173 -13.21 -11.10 -5.88
CA ASP A 173 -12.41 -10.48 -4.81
C ASP A 173 -11.02 -11.11 -4.67
N ALA A 174 -10.90 -12.44 -4.81
CA ALA A 174 -9.62 -13.13 -4.78
C ALA A 174 -8.69 -12.71 -5.93
N ASP A 175 -9.26 -12.41 -7.10
CA ASP A 175 -8.49 -11.95 -8.26
C ASP A 175 -7.98 -10.52 -8.04
N VAL A 176 -8.78 -9.65 -7.41
CA VAL A 176 -8.34 -8.29 -7.02
C VAL A 176 -7.12 -8.35 -6.10
N LEU A 177 -7.19 -9.18 -5.04
CA LEU A 177 -6.08 -9.33 -4.10
C LEU A 177 -4.78 -9.77 -4.77
N ARG A 178 -4.88 -10.59 -5.83
CA ARG A 178 -3.73 -11.11 -6.58
C ARG A 178 -3.27 -10.19 -7.71
N THR A 179 -4.15 -9.36 -8.22
CA THR A 179 -3.84 -8.50 -9.38
C THR A 179 -3.24 -7.18 -8.94
N THR A 180 -3.86 -6.50 -7.98
CA THR A 180 -3.45 -5.15 -7.52
C THR A 180 -3.27 -5.05 -6.02
N GLY A 181 -3.84 -5.98 -5.27
CA GLY A 181 -3.94 -5.93 -3.82
C GLY A 181 -2.72 -6.46 -3.07
N PRO A 182 -2.89 -6.74 -1.76
CA PRO A 182 -1.78 -7.09 -0.86
C PRO A 182 -1.08 -8.40 -1.22
N TYR A 183 -1.73 -9.33 -1.91
CA TYR A 183 -1.07 -10.57 -2.34
C TYR A 183 -0.03 -10.28 -3.42
N MET A 184 -0.38 -9.47 -4.43
CA MET A 184 0.56 -9.05 -5.46
C MET A 184 1.76 -8.31 -4.84
N LEU A 185 1.50 -7.35 -3.94
CA LEU A 185 2.57 -6.60 -3.27
C LEU A 185 3.49 -7.51 -2.45
N SER A 186 2.93 -8.51 -1.76
CA SER A 186 3.69 -9.50 -1.00
C SER A 186 4.56 -10.36 -1.91
N GLU A 187 4.05 -10.82 -3.05
CA GLU A 187 4.82 -11.56 -4.04
C GLU A 187 6.02 -10.78 -4.55
N VAL A 188 5.80 -9.54 -4.95
CA VAL A 188 6.88 -8.65 -5.42
C VAL A 188 7.93 -8.44 -4.33
N TYR A 189 7.48 -8.15 -3.10
CA TYR A 189 8.37 -7.93 -1.97
C TYR A 189 9.22 -9.19 -1.69
N HIS A 190 8.59 -10.36 -1.53
CA HIS A 190 9.31 -11.60 -1.21
C HIS A 190 10.25 -12.04 -2.33
N ALA A 191 9.80 -11.96 -3.58
CA ALA A 191 10.66 -12.26 -4.72
C ALA A 191 11.89 -11.36 -4.78
N GLY A 192 11.70 -10.06 -4.57
CA GLY A 192 12.79 -9.10 -4.51
C GLY A 192 13.74 -9.36 -3.34
N ARG A 193 13.22 -9.68 -2.15
CA ARG A 193 14.06 -10.04 -0.98
C ARG A 193 14.90 -11.27 -1.23
N ARG A 194 14.35 -12.31 -1.85
CA ARG A 194 15.11 -13.52 -2.27
C ARG A 194 16.21 -13.18 -3.27
N ALA A 195 15.98 -12.21 -4.14
CA ALA A 195 16.96 -11.69 -5.10
C ALA A 195 17.96 -10.67 -4.50
N GLY A 196 17.97 -10.47 -3.19
CA GLY A 196 18.87 -9.52 -2.52
C GLY A 196 18.44 -8.04 -2.67
N ARG A 197 17.23 -7.78 -3.17
CA ARG A 197 16.67 -6.42 -3.34
C ARG A 197 15.93 -5.96 -2.08
N TYR A 198 15.60 -4.69 -2.00
CA TYR A 198 14.79 -4.05 -0.95
C TYR A 198 15.33 -4.27 0.47
N ALA A 199 16.67 -4.27 0.63
CA ALA A 199 17.31 -4.44 1.93
C ALA A 199 17.03 -3.26 2.87
N ASP A 200 16.67 -2.11 2.30
CA ASP A 200 16.36 -0.84 2.98
C ASP A 200 14.87 -0.67 3.33
N VAL A 201 14.04 -1.68 3.06
CA VAL A 201 12.63 -1.71 3.48
C VAL A 201 12.53 -2.16 4.93
N VAL A 202 11.88 -1.36 5.75
CA VAL A 202 11.58 -1.69 7.15
C VAL A 202 10.16 -2.28 7.22
N LEU A 203 10.07 -3.46 7.82
CA LEU A 203 8.79 -4.09 8.11
C LEU A 203 8.32 -3.67 9.50
N LEU A 204 7.14 -3.08 9.52
CA LEU A 204 6.46 -2.69 10.73
C LEU A 204 5.66 -3.89 11.26
N ARG A 205 6.19 -4.53 12.30
CA ARG A 205 5.54 -5.70 12.93
C ARG A 205 4.53 -5.22 13.97
N GLY A 206 3.28 -5.65 13.80
CA GLY A 206 2.31 -5.54 14.87
C GLY A 206 2.62 -6.53 16.01
N ASP A 207 2.24 -6.26 17.28
CA ASP A 207 2.32 -7.27 18.33
C ASP A 207 1.37 -8.41 18.01
N THR A 208 1.93 -9.56 18.10
CA THR A 208 1.38 -10.83 17.75
C THR A 208 0.17 -11.20 18.59
N GLU A 209 -1.02 -10.92 18.08
CA GLU A 209 -2.16 -11.82 18.24
C GLU A 209 -3.02 -11.76 16.99
N PRO A 210 -3.32 -12.91 16.36
CA PRO A 210 -4.23 -12.95 15.23
C PRO A 210 -5.64 -12.71 15.76
N ARG A 211 -6.05 -11.45 15.87
CA ARG A 211 -7.47 -11.17 16.00
C ARG A 211 -8.04 -11.18 14.58
N MET A 212 -8.45 -12.35 14.15
CA MET A 212 -9.50 -12.50 13.16
C MET A 212 -10.80 -11.92 13.75
N GLY A 213 -10.83 -10.62 13.92
CA GLY A 213 -12.05 -9.87 14.11
C GLY A 213 -12.38 -9.29 12.75
N ARG A 214 -13.58 -9.61 12.23
CA ARG A 214 -14.19 -8.81 11.16
C ARG A 214 -13.72 -7.38 11.34
N ALA A 215 -13.31 -6.74 10.23
CA ALA A 215 -13.21 -5.31 10.18
C ALA A 215 -14.53 -4.74 10.71
N THR A 216 -14.61 -4.55 11.99
CA THR A 216 -15.57 -3.65 12.56
C THR A 216 -15.21 -2.30 11.98
N ARG A 217 -16.19 -1.56 11.50
CA ARG A 217 -16.06 -0.16 11.13
C ARG A 217 -15.30 0.58 12.23
N GLY A 218 -14.00 0.64 12.11
CA GLY A 218 -13.09 1.17 13.11
C GLY A 218 -11.70 0.71 12.73
N GLY A 219 -11.04 1.50 11.92
CA GLY A 219 -9.73 1.44 11.34
C GLY A 219 -8.78 0.32 11.78
N ALA A 220 -8.04 -0.21 10.86
CA ALA A 220 -6.91 -1.07 11.19
C ALA A 220 -5.99 -0.31 12.13
N ASP A 221 -5.77 -0.89 13.30
CA ASP A 221 -4.96 -0.29 14.34
C ASP A 221 -3.47 -0.42 13.99
N TRP A 222 -2.84 0.63 13.54
CA TRP A 222 -1.39 0.78 13.51
C TRP A 222 -0.84 0.91 14.94
N HIS A 223 -1.16 -0.07 15.79
CA HIS A 223 -1.00 0.02 17.23
C HIS A 223 0.40 0.05 17.75
N LYS A 224 1.39 -0.23 16.92
CA LYS A 224 2.54 -0.88 17.49
C LYS A 224 3.86 -0.40 16.95
N PHE A 225 3.87 0.86 16.54
CA PHE A 225 5.11 1.55 16.22
C PHE A 225 5.29 2.78 17.07
#